data_e8056d5bb95b56437a87feb11bf0cda9
#
_entry.id   e8056d5bb95b56437a87feb11bf0cda9
#
_cell.length_a   1.000
_cell.length_b   1.000
_cell.length_c   1.000
_cell.angle_alpha   90.00
_cell.angle_beta   90.00
_cell.angle_gamma   90.00
#
_symmetry.space_group_name_H-M   'P 1'
#
loop_
_entity.id
_entity.type
_entity.pdbx_description
1 polymer ?
#
loop_
_entity_poly.entity_id
_entity_poly.type
_entity_poly.pdbx_seq_one_letter_code
_entity_poly.pdbx_strand_id
1 'polypeptide(L)'
;PTYFAAFARADKRVNLGDDDGSGGVLSGAFFKNIKSKRLRFVVDGSGSMSACVMWGEGYGSYRTYYDPNKGRYIQSARNCAFTRMEAMQGELTGIVNDLPEDTKIGLQAFSTSGRANNKSWQPSKQRLVTISEPNMRASAIAFINTLDDPYPGDWGGTKPWDAIQLAFNDEEVDTLYLLSDGQPNRDRWGGYWSSSDYDSTAKYYANQNNNRNISLQVNSTSLGLQSVWMEKLSQLTSGEYNQIDQTRLIENS
;
A
#
# COMPACT_ATOMS: atom_id res chain seq x y z
N PRO A 1 -21.29 6.20 12.74
CA PRO A 1 -21.62 4.77 12.71
C PRO A 1 -21.86 4.24 11.29
N THR A 2 -22.40 5.06 10.39
CA THR A 2 -22.77 4.67 9.02
C THR A 2 -21.55 4.53 8.09
N TYR A 3 -20.46 5.24 8.33
CA TYR A 3 -19.28 5.25 7.44
C TYR A 3 -18.35 4.07 7.67
N PHE A 4 -18.25 3.60 8.92
CA PHE A 4 -17.56 2.34 9.22
C PHE A 4 -18.24 1.16 8.50
N ALA A 5 -19.58 1.21 8.39
CA ALA A 5 -20.34 0.23 7.66
C ALA A 5 -20.17 0.30 6.13
N ALA A 6 -19.83 1.45 5.55
CA ALA A 6 -19.60 1.58 4.11
C ALA A 6 -18.22 1.03 3.71
N PHE A 7 -17.17 1.28 4.51
CA PHE A 7 -15.85 0.65 4.29
C PHE A 7 -15.88 -0.84 4.66
N ALA A 8 -16.53 -1.21 5.77
CA ALA A 8 -16.74 -2.61 6.12
C ALA A 8 -17.68 -3.33 5.13
N ARG A 9 -18.49 -2.61 4.34
CA ARG A 9 -19.34 -3.17 3.27
C ARG A 9 -18.65 -3.19 1.91
N ALA A 10 -17.69 -2.33 1.65
CA ALA A 10 -16.74 -2.49 0.55
C ALA A 10 -15.92 -3.78 0.73
N ASP A 11 -15.63 -4.13 1.98
CA ASP A 11 -15.02 -5.39 2.41
C ASP A 11 -15.88 -6.64 2.06
N LYS A 12 -17.19 -6.48 1.86
CA LYS A 12 -18.11 -7.57 1.50
C LYS A 12 -18.39 -7.74 0.00
N ARG A 13 -17.78 -6.94 -0.84
CA ARG A 13 -17.81 -7.15 -2.29
C ARG A 13 -16.56 -7.85 -2.80
N VAL A 14 -16.16 -8.90 -2.14
CA VAL A 14 -15.46 -9.97 -2.78
C VAL A 14 -16.49 -10.65 -3.68
N ASN A 15 -16.58 -10.24 -4.93
CA ASN A 15 -17.23 -11.07 -5.92
C ASN A 15 -16.34 -12.32 -6.07
N LEU A 16 -16.62 -13.32 -5.24
CA LEU A 16 -16.25 -14.68 -5.56
C LEU A 16 -17.01 -14.98 -6.85
N GLY A 17 -16.30 -14.94 -7.97
CA GLY A 17 -16.85 -15.37 -9.23
C GLY A 17 -17.48 -16.74 -9.05
N ASP A 18 -18.59 -16.97 -9.74
CA ASP A 18 -19.30 -18.24 -9.76
C ASP A 18 -18.30 -19.42 -9.85
N ASP A 19 -18.63 -20.47 -9.17
CA ASP A 19 -17.87 -21.70 -8.92
C ASP A 19 -17.69 -22.53 -10.22
N ASP A 20 -17.13 -21.89 -11.26
CA ASP A 20 -16.80 -22.52 -12.55
C ASP A 20 -15.34 -23.00 -12.64
N GLY A 21 -14.63 -23.02 -11.50
CA GLY A 21 -13.23 -23.48 -11.42
C GLY A 21 -12.20 -22.44 -11.88
N SER A 22 -12.61 -21.25 -12.30
CA SER A 22 -11.74 -20.11 -12.50
C SER A 22 -11.55 -19.41 -11.16
N GLY A 23 -10.35 -19.43 -10.59
CA GLY A 23 -10.05 -18.84 -9.28
C GLY A 23 -10.60 -17.43 -9.18
N GLY A 24 -11.43 -17.18 -8.16
CA GLY A 24 -12.09 -15.90 -7.95
C GLY A 24 -11.12 -14.74 -7.90
N VAL A 25 -11.51 -13.60 -8.47
CA VAL A 25 -10.72 -12.37 -8.45
C VAL A 25 -11.04 -11.60 -7.18
N LEU A 26 -10.05 -11.45 -6.29
CA LEU A 26 -10.18 -10.53 -5.15
C LEU A 26 -9.96 -9.10 -5.63
N SER A 27 -10.81 -8.18 -5.20
CA SER A 27 -10.68 -6.78 -5.58
C SER A 27 -11.19 -5.86 -4.49
N GLY A 28 -10.33 -4.95 -4.04
CA GLY A 28 -10.67 -3.85 -3.15
C GLY A 28 -10.63 -2.50 -3.87
N ALA A 29 -10.78 -1.41 -3.14
CA ALA A 29 -10.65 -0.06 -3.68
C ALA A 29 -9.19 0.32 -3.99
N PHE A 30 -8.26 -0.10 -3.13
CA PHE A 30 -6.83 0.20 -3.24
C PHE A 30 -6.06 -0.91 -3.97
N PHE A 31 -6.44 -2.15 -3.78
CA PHE A 31 -5.79 -3.31 -4.39
C PHE A 31 -6.79 -4.02 -5.30
N LYS A 32 -6.69 -3.75 -6.60
CA LYS A 32 -7.64 -4.25 -7.59
C LYS A 32 -7.12 -5.50 -8.30
N ASN A 33 -8.03 -6.34 -8.76
CA ASN A 33 -7.76 -7.42 -9.70
C ASN A 33 -6.67 -8.40 -9.22
N ILE A 34 -6.77 -8.85 -7.95
CA ILE A 34 -5.83 -9.82 -7.39
C ILE A 34 -6.12 -11.20 -7.97
N LYS A 35 -5.32 -11.62 -8.95
CA LYS A 35 -5.46 -12.88 -9.69
C LYS A 35 -4.29 -13.82 -9.49
N SER A 36 -3.12 -13.28 -9.20
CA SER A 36 -1.91 -14.08 -9.01
C SER A 36 -1.90 -14.76 -7.65
N LYS A 37 -1.09 -15.82 -7.57
CA LYS A 37 -0.79 -16.54 -6.34
C LYS A 37 0.63 -16.27 -5.81
N ARG A 38 1.35 -15.31 -6.38
CA ARG A 38 2.74 -14.96 -6.02
C ARG A 38 2.88 -13.44 -5.91
N LEU A 39 2.38 -12.93 -4.81
CA LEU A 39 2.11 -11.51 -4.59
C LEU A 39 3.11 -10.88 -3.64
N ARG A 40 3.51 -9.64 -3.93
CA ARG A 40 4.15 -8.79 -2.94
C ARG A 40 3.40 -7.47 -2.82
N PHE A 41 3.13 -7.06 -1.59
CA PHE A 41 2.53 -5.78 -1.27
C PHE A 41 3.60 -4.85 -0.70
N VAL A 42 3.74 -3.68 -1.29
CA VAL A 42 4.62 -2.61 -0.84
C VAL A 42 3.78 -1.38 -0.57
N VAL A 43 3.70 -0.98 0.68
CA VAL A 43 2.78 0.05 1.14
C VAL A 43 3.49 1.22 1.79
N ASP A 44 2.99 2.41 1.53
CA ASP A 44 3.49 3.66 2.09
C ASP A 44 3.13 3.76 3.59
N GLY A 45 4.11 4.09 4.40
CA GLY A 45 3.96 4.39 5.82
C GLY A 45 4.52 5.76 6.17
N SER A 46 4.58 6.68 5.19
CA SER A 46 5.01 8.07 5.42
C SER A 46 3.95 8.89 6.18
N GLY A 47 4.35 10.07 6.63
CA GLY A 47 3.49 10.93 7.45
C GLY A 47 2.19 11.36 6.78
N SER A 48 2.17 11.46 5.45
CA SER A 48 0.96 11.78 4.69
C SER A 48 -0.11 10.68 4.75
N MET A 49 0.26 9.44 5.11
CA MET A 49 -0.69 8.36 5.37
C MET A 49 -1.55 8.59 6.63
N SER A 50 -1.19 9.54 7.49
CA SER A 50 -2.04 10.02 8.59
C SER A 50 -3.17 10.96 8.15
N ALA A 51 -3.17 11.40 6.88
CA ALA A 51 -4.24 12.22 6.33
C ALA A 51 -5.55 11.41 6.23
N CYS A 52 -6.68 12.13 6.28
CA CYS A 52 -7.99 11.51 6.17
C CYS A 52 -8.30 11.03 4.76
N VAL A 53 -8.87 9.85 4.63
CA VAL A 53 -9.46 9.35 3.37
C VAL A 53 -10.89 9.82 3.23
N MET A 54 -11.63 9.88 4.35
CA MET A 54 -13.02 10.32 4.38
C MET A 54 -13.12 11.62 5.19
N TRP A 55 -13.70 12.63 4.56
CA TRP A 55 -13.87 13.94 5.16
C TRP A 55 -15.23 14.02 5.86
N GLY A 56 -15.21 14.40 7.15
CA GLY A 56 -16.41 14.86 7.83
C GLY A 56 -16.56 16.38 7.68
N GLU A 57 -17.56 16.96 8.31
CA GLU A 57 -17.66 18.44 8.46
C GLU A 57 -16.39 18.97 9.12
N GLY A 58 -15.66 19.85 8.42
CA GLY A 58 -14.38 20.38 8.93
C GLY A 58 -13.15 19.91 8.13
N TYR A 59 -13.32 19.75 6.88
CA TYR A 59 -12.34 19.41 5.85
C TYR A 59 -10.89 19.82 6.17
N GLY A 60 -9.98 18.83 6.16
CA GLY A 60 -8.53 19.08 6.09
C GLY A 60 -7.86 19.65 7.33
N SER A 61 -8.57 19.83 8.43
CA SER A 61 -7.96 20.41 9.61
C SER A 61 -7.31 19.35 10.50
N TYR A 62 -6.00 19.47 10.65
CA TYR A 62 -5.29 18.77 11.69
C TYR A 62 -5.53 19.43 13.05
N ARG A 63 -5.70 18.62 14.08
CA ARG A 63 -5.68 19.10 15.45
C ARG A 63 -4.25 19.05 15.97
N THR A 64 -3.75 20.18 16.43
CA THR A 64 -2.50 20.23 17.20
C THR A 64 -2.82 20.06 18.67
N TYR A 65 -2.19 19.11 19.33
CA TYR A 65 -2.28 18.93 20.78
C TYR A 65 -0.90 18.67 21.39
N TYR A 66 -0.75 18.99 22.65
CA TYR A 66 0.49 18.74 23.37
C TYR A 66 0.51 17.29 23.87
N ASP A 67 1.55 16.55 23.47
CA ASP A 67 1.80 15.20 23.98
C ASP A 67 2.78 15.26 25.17
N PRO A 68 2.31 15.02 26.39
CA PRO A 68 3.18 15.11 27.56
C PRO A 68 4.27 14.02 27.59
N ASN A 69 4.06 12.90 26.93
CA ASN A 69 5.05 11.81 26.84
C ASN A 69 6.20 12.17 25.91
N LYS A 70 5.92 12.99 24.88
CA LYS A 70 6.92 13.47 23.91
C LYS A 70 7.44 14.86 24.20
N GLY A 71 6.85 15.57 25.14
CA GLY A 71 7.23 16.96 25.49
C GLY A 71 7.09 17.95 24.35
N ARG A 72 6.21 17.68 23.36
CA ARG A 72 6.02 18.55 22.18
C ARG A 72 4.59 18.52 21.66
N TYR A 73 4.26 19.53 20.84
CA TYR A 73 3.02 19.54 20.09
C TYR A 73 3.08 18.59 18.92
N ILE A 74 2.05 17.76 18.75
CA ILE A 74 1.85 16.87 17.63
C ILE A 74 0.54 17.19 16.91
N GLN A 75 0.47 16.84 15.63
CA GLN A 75 -0.72 17.03 14.82
C GLN A 75 -1.45 15.69 14.66
N SER A 76 -2.77 15.71 14.80
CA SER A 76 -3.61 14.58 14.45
C SER A 76 -4.76 15.02 13.55
N ALA A 77 -5.27 14.12 12.74
CA ALA A 77 -6.45 14.39 11.93
C ALA A 77 -7.66 14.69 12.83
N ARG A 78 -8.29 15.83 12.63
CA ARG A 78 -9.49 16.23 13.34
C ARG A 78 -10.72 15.80 12.53
N ASN A 79 -11.70 15.22 13.21
CA ASN A 79 -12.95 14.76 12.57
C ASN A 79 -12.74 13.78 11.41
N CYS A 80 -11.69 13.00 11.46
CA CYS A 80 -11.37 11.99 10.46
C CYS A 80 -12.04 10.68 10.85
N ALA A 81 -12.87 10.13 9.97
CA ALA A 81 -13.43 8.80 10.20
C ALA A 81 -12.36 7.71 10.04
N PHE A 82 -11.47 7.89 9.03
CA PHE A 82 -10.33 7.03 8.76
C PHE A 82 -9.16 7.83 8.23
N THR A 83 -7.96 7.45 8.64
CA THR A 83 -6.74 7.84 7.95
C THR A 83 -6.52 6.96 6.71
N ARG A 84 -5.67 7.40 5.78
CA ARG A 84 -5.23 6.59 4.64
C ARG A 84 -4.59 5.30 5.12
N MET A 85 -3.81 5.34 6.20
CA MET A 85 -3.21 4.16 6.83
C MET A 85 -4.27 3.19 7.35
N GLU A 86 -5.24 3.65 8.12
CA GLU A 86 -6.32 2.80 8.65
C GLU A 86 -7.15 2.15 7.52
N ALA A 87 -7.44 2.90 6.47
CA ALA A 87 -8.16 2.39 5.32
C ALA A 87 -7.36 1.31 4.58
N MET A 88 -6.05 1.54 4.36
CA MET A 88 -5.16 0.56 3.75
C MET A 88 -5.05 -0.70 4.62
N GLN A 89 -4.86 -0.55 5.94
CA GLN A 89 -4.78 -1.68 6.87
C GLN A 89 -6.06 -2.52 6.85
N GLY A 90 -7.23 -1.89 6.87
CA GLY A 90 -8.52 -2.58 6.81
C GLY A 90 -8.69 -3.38 5.54
N GLU A 91 -8.41 -2.76 4.38
CA GLU A 91 -8.55 -3.43 3.09
C GLU A 91 -7.53 -4.57 2.92
N LEU A 92 -6.26 -4.32 3.23
CA LEU A 92 -5.22 -5.34 3.09
C LEU A 92 -5.44 -6.52 4.05
N THR A 93 -5.93 -6.25 5.26
CA THR A 93 -6.33 -7.31 6.20
C THR A 93 -7.47 -8.17 5.64
N GLY A 94 -8.51 -7.54 5.06
CA GLY A 94 -9.59 -8.24 4.39
C GLY A 94 -9.07 -9.13 3.26
N ILE A 95 -8.23 -8.57 2.38
CA ILE A 95 -7.61 -9.32 1.29
C ILE A 95 -6.82 -10.52 1.82
N VAL A 96 -5.95 -10.33 2.81
CA VAL A 96 -5.16 -11.43 3.38
C VAL A 96 -6.04 -12.51 3.99
N ASN A 97 -7.17 -12.15 4.59
CA ASN A 97 -8.14 -13.12 5.09
C ASN A 97 -8.75 -13.97 3.98
N ASP A 98 -9.01 -13.37 2.83
CA ASP A 98 -9.76 -14.00 1.73
C ASP A 98 -8.85 -14.64 0.67
N LEU A 99 -7.52 -14.48 0.77
CA LEU A 99 -6.59 -15.13 -0.15
C LEU A 99 -6.72 -16.65 -0.13
N PRO A 100 -6.73 -17.30 -1.32
CA PRO A 100 -6.67 -18.76 -1.45
C PRO A 100 -5.48 -19.37 -0.69
N GLU A 101 -5.66 -20.56 -0.16
CA GLU A 101 -4.68 -21.24 0.71
C GLU A 101 -3.31 -21.49 0.05
N ASP A 102 -3.28 -21.63 -1.27
CA ASP A 102 -2.06 -21.83 -2.04
C ASP A 102 -1.37 -20.54 -2.48
N THR A 103 -1.89 -19.38 -2.06
CA THR A 103 -1.29 -18.08 -2.36
C THR A 103 -0.05 -17.84 -1.51
N LYS A 104 1.00 -17.36 -2.16
CA LYS A 104 2.23 -16.93 -1.52
C LYS A 104 2.29 -15.40 -1.51
N ILE A 105 2.60 -14.83 -0.36
CA ILE A 105 2.65 -13.38 -0.19
C ILE A 105 3.96 -12.90 0.42
N GLY A 106 4.28 -11.65 0.14
CA GLY A 106 5.27 -10.84 0.84
C GLY A 106 4.69 -9.49 1.20
N LEU A 107 5.05 -8.98 2.37
CA LEU A 107 4.58 -7.68 2.86
C LEU A 107 5.76 -6.80 3.24
N GLN A 108 5.74 -5.56 2.77
CA GLN A 108 6.73 -4.56 3.10
C GLN A 108 6.10 -3.16 3.17
N ALA A 109 6.54 -2.39 4.13
CA ALA A 109 6.23 -0.97 4.22
C ALA A 109 7.49 -0.13 4.04
N PHE A 110 7.33 1.09 3.61
CA PHE A 110 8.41 2.05 3.44
C PHE A 110 8.08 3.41 4.05
N SER A 111 9.12 4.06 4.53
CA SER A 111 9.16 5.43 5.01
C SER A 111 10.62 5.83 5.21
N THR A 112 10.92 7.07 5.56
CA THR A 112 12.29 7.48 5.94
C THR A 112 12.55 7.35 7.45
N SER A 113 11.52 7.19 8.26
CA SER A 113 11.59 7.01 9.71
C SER A 113 10.29 6.41 10.24
N GLY A 114 10.19 6.24 11.55
CA GLY A 114 8.99 5.73 12.21
C GLY A 114 8.79 4.22 12.07
N ARG A 115 7.59 3.76 12.38
CA ARG A 115 7.27 2.32 12.44
C ARG A 115 7.35 1.60 11.10
N ALA A 116 7.07 2.29 10.02
CA ALA A 116 7.06 1.73 8.68
C ALA A 116 8.39 1.86 7.93
N ASN A 117 9.45 2.42 8.55
CA ASN A 117 10.75 2.62 7.89
C ASN A 117 11.38 1.29 7.49
N ASN A 118 11.40 1.01 6.18
CA ASN A 118 11.93 -0.23 5.59
C ASN A 118 11.49 -1.50 6.33
N LYS A 119 10.23 -1.54 6.75
CA LYS A 119 9.70 -2.61 7.57
C LYS A 119 9.21 -3.76 6.71
N SER A 120 9.79 -4.93 6.89
CA SER A 120 9.36 -6.16 6.24
C SER A 120 8.66 -7.07 7.24
N TRP A 121 7.60 -7.72 6.81
CA TRP A 121 7.07 -8.89 7.49
C TRP A 121 8.14 -9.97 7.44
N GLN A 122 8.71 -10.32 8.61
CA GLN A 122 9.95 -11.09 8.67
C GLN A 122 9.90 -12.44 7.95
N PRO A 123 8.82 -13.23 8.03
CA PRO A 123 8.73 -14.47 7.27
C PRO A 123 8.92 -14.28 5.76
N SER A 124 8.50 -13.14 5.21
CA SER A 124 8.57 -12.85 3.76
C SER A 124 9.75 -11.96 3.35
N LYS A 125 10.70 -11.69 4.24
CA LYS A 125 11.80 -10.77 3.95
C LYS A 125 12.68 -11.23 2.78
N GLN A 126 12.91 -12.54 2.68
CA GLN A 126 13.80 -13.10 1.65
C GLN A 126 13.06 -13.91 0.58
N ARG A 127 11.84 -14.34 0.85
CA ARG A 127 11.02 -15.15 -0.04
C ARG A 127 9.55 -14.91 0.20
N LEU A 128 8.71 -15.29 -0.74
CA LEU A 128 7.28 -15.36 -0.50
C LEU A 128 6.95 -16.47 0.50
N VAL A 129 5.86 -16.30 1.23
CA VAL A 129 5.37 -17.26 2.23
C VAL A 129 3.98 -17.72 1.83
N THR A 130 3.74 -19.02 1.86
CA THR A 130 2.42 -19.61 1.60
C THR A 130 1.49 -19.28 2.76
N ILE A 131 0.34 -18.69 2.44
CA ILE A 131 -0.56 -18.15 3.47
C ILE A 131 -1.19 -19.24 4.34
N SER A 132 -1.27 -20.47 3.86
CA SER A 132 -1.76 -21.64 4.60
C SER A 132 -0.73 -22.26 5.55
N GLU A 133 0.55 -21.85 5.48
CA GLU A 133 1.53 -22.29 6.47
C GLU A 133 1.06 -21.88 7.90
N PRO A 134 1.30 -22.71 8.91
CA PRO A 134 0.79 -22.49 10.26
C PRO A 134 1.09 -21.09 10.79
N ASN A 135 0.07 -20.39 11.25
CA ASN A 135 0.11 -19.03 11.80
C ASN A 135 0.51 -17.91 10.80
N MET A 136 0.78 -18.21 9.53
CA MET A 136 1.28 -17.17 8.61
C MET A 136 0.21 -16.13 8.29
N ARG A 137 -1.04 -16.52 8.06
CA ARG A 137 -2.16 -15.59 7.85
C ARG A 137 -2.33 -14.62 9.03
N ALA A 138 -2.38 -15.15 10.25
CA ALA A 138 -2.51 -14.33 11.47
C ALA A 138 -1.27 -13.42 11.68
N SER A 139 -0.08 -13.93 11.41
CA SER A 139 1.18 -13.18 11.50
C SER A 139 1.23 -12.04 10.48
N ALA A 140 0.75 -12.26 9.24
CA ALA A 140 0.67 -11.22 8.22
C ALA A 140 -0.29 -10.10 8.64
N ILE A 141 -1.46 -10.44 9.15
CA ILE A 141 -2.45 -9.48 9.66
C ILE A 141 -1.89 -8.70 10.85
N ALA A 142 -1.21 -9.38 11.77
CA ALA A 142 -0.55 -8.71 12.89
C ALA A 142 0.51 -7.71 12.41
N PHE A 143 1.30 -8.07 11.39
CA PHE A 143 2.26 -7.14 10.78
C PHE A 143 1.57 -5.89 10.20
N ILE A 144 0.51 -6.07 9.41
CA ILE A 144 -0.26 -4.96 8.82
C ILE A 144 -0.72 -4.00 9.93
N ASN A 145 -1.26 -4.52 11.02
CA ASN A 145 -1.75 -3.71 12.14
C ASN A 145 -0.66 -2.99 12.94
N THR A 146 0.61 -3.34 12.75
CA THR A 146 1.73 -2.62 13.38
C THR A 146 2.21 -1.40 12.60
N LEU A 147 1.70 -1.18 11.38
CA LEU A 147 2.17 -0.10 10.50
C LEU A 147 1.62 1.27 10.90
N ASP A 148 0.50 1.29 11.59
CA ASP A 148 -0.06 2.54 12.10
C ASP A 148 0.83 3.13 13.19
N ASP A 149 1.11 4.43 13.08
CA ASP A 149 1.77 5.16 14.15
C ASP A 149 0.74 6.09 14.82
N PRO A 150 0.39 5.81 16.09
CA PRO A 150 -0.56 6.65 16.82
C PRO A 150 -0.03 8.08 17.03
N TYR A 151 1.24 8.31 16.74
CA TYR A 151 1.89 9.61 16.93
C TYR A 151 2.38 10.16 15.59
N PRO A 152 1.59 10.98 14.89
CA PRO A 152 1.92 11.50 13.55
C PRO A 152 3.29 12.17 13.43
N GLY A 153 3.85 12.64 14.54
CA GLY A 153 5.17 13.27 14.55
C GLY A 153 6.36 12.33 14.35
N ASP A 154 6.16 11.01 14.43
CA ASP A 154 7.22 10.01 14.25
C ASP A 154 7.22 9.41 12.84
N TRP A 155 6.26 9.76 12.03
CA TRP A 155 6.18 9.32 10.65
C TRP A 155 7.24 10.04 9.80
N GLY A 156 7.84 9.28 8.88
CA GLY A 156 8.86 9.82 8.00
C GLY A 156 8.32 10.32 6.67
N GLY A 157 9.24 10.65 5.78
CA GLY A 157 8.95 10.97 4.39
C GLY A 157 8.80 9.72 3.52
N THR A 158 8.60 9.93 2.21
CA THR A 158 8.33 8.89 1.21
C THR A 158 9.62 8.47 0.51
N LYS A 159 10.08 7.24 0.75
CA LYS A 159 11.27 6.64 0.11
C LYS A 159 11.02 5.16 -0.20
N PRO A 160 10.47 4.82 -1.37
CA PRO A 160 10.00 3.47 -1.67
C PRO A 160 11.08 2.52 -2.21
N TRP A 161 12.28 2.99 -2.51
CA TRP A 161 13.23 2.33 -3.40
C TRP A 161 13.71 0.98 -2.90
N ASP A 162 14.06 0.88 -1.61
CA ASP A 162 14.53 -0.38 -1.02
C ASP A 162 13.43 -1.44 -1.01
N ALA A 163 12.19 -1.01 -0.75
CA ALA A 163 11.03 -1.88 -0.75
C ALA A 163 10.66 -2.38 -2.16
N ILE A 164 10.70 -1.49 -3.15
CA ILE A 164 10.47 -1.86 -4.55
C ILE A 164 11.59 -2.77 -5.04
N GLN A 165 12.86 -2.45 -4.73
CA GLN A 165 14.00 -3.24 -5.15
C GLN A 165 13.93 -4.67 -4.60
N LEU A 166 13.45 -4.84 -3.36
CA LEU A 166 13.24 -6.16 -2.78
C LEU A 166 12.25 -6.99 -3.63
N ALA A 167 11.16 -6.37 -4.11
CA ALA A 167 10.20 -7.05 -4.97
C ALA A 167 10.81 -7.44 -6.32
N PHE A 168 11.60 -6.57 -6.93
CA PHE A 168 12.27 -6.86 -8.20
C PHE A 168 13.37 -7.90 -8.08
N ASN A 169 14.02 -8.03 -6.93
CA ASN A 169 15.05 -9.04 -6.67
C ASN A 169 14.47 -10.41 -6.32
N ASP A 170 13.21 -10.48 -5.95
CA ASP A 170 12.54 -11.72 -5.60
C ASP A 170 11.99 -12.40 -6.87
N GLU A 171 12.76 -13.34 -7.44
CA GLU A 171 12.45 -14.03 -8.70
C GLU A 171 11.14 -14.82 -8.65
N GLU A 172 10.60 -15.11 -7.46
CA GLU A 172 9.34 -15.85 -7.31
C GLU A 172 8.11 -14.95 -7.51
N VAL A 173 8.24 -13.64 -7.30
CA VAL A 173 7.13 -12.68 -7.40
C VAL A 173 6.78 -12.44 -8.86
N ASP A 174 5.51 -12.53 -9.20
CA ASP A 174 4.99 -12.16 -10.52
C ASP A 174 4.08 -10.93 -10.48
N THR A 175 3.59 -10.55 -9.31
CA THR A 175 2.73 -9.37 -9.16
C THR A 175 3.10 -8.56 -7.91
N LEU A 176 3.41 -7.28 -8.13
CA LEU A 176 3.65 -6.29 -7.09
C LEU A 176 2.44 -5.34 -7.01
N TYR A 177 1.89 -5.19 -5.82
CA TYR A 177 0.97 -4.12 -5.49
C TYR A 177 1.71 -3.01 -4.74
N LEU A 178 1.80 -1.84 -5.36
CA LEU A 178 2.46 -0.66 -4.81
C LEU A 178 1.40 0.40 -4.45
N LEU A 179 1.34 0.78 -3.19
CA LEU A 179 0.45 1.82 -2.71
C LEU A 179 1.26 2.97 -2.11
N SER A 180 1.01 4.18 -2.58
CA SER A 180 1.57 5.41 -2.02
C SER A 180 0.58 6.57 -2.15
N ASP A 181 0.66 7.54 -1.26
CA ASP A 181 -0.17 8.75 -1.29
C ASP A 181 0.56 9.98 -1.81
N GLY A 182 1.81 9.85 -2.24
CA GLY A 182 2.58 11.00 -2.64
C GLY A 182 3.77 10.70 -3.53
N GLN A 183 4.46 11.81 -3.84
CA GLN A 183 5.72 11.76 -4.55
C GLN A 183 6.85 11.39 -3.57
N PRO A 184 7.85 10.60 -4.01
CA PRO A 184 9.05 10.40 -3.22
C PRO A 184 9.71 11.71 -2.81
N ASN A 185 10.34 11.73 -1.64
CA ASN A 185 11.13 12.88 -1.21
C ASN A 185 12.56 12.86 -1.77
N ARG A 186 13.03 11.68 -2.15
CA ARG A 186 14.38 11.43 -2.66
C ARG A 186 14.31 10.51 -3.87
N ASP A 187 15.25 10.73 -4.80
CA ASP A 187 15.48 9.78 -5.86
C ASP A 187 16.16 8.49 -5.34
N ARG A 188 16.43 7.55 -6.22
CA ARG A 188 17.06 6.27 -5.87
C ARG A 188 18.48 6.39 -5.35
N TRP A 189 19.16 7.47 -5.67
CA TRP A 189 20.56 7.74 -5.26
C TRP A 189 20.67 8.69 -4.07
N GLY A 190 19.53 9.16 -3.51
CA GLY A 190 19.47 10.07 -2.38
C GLY A 190 19.43 11.55 -2.74
N GLY A 191 19.41 11.89 -4.03
CA GLY A 191 19.19 13.23 -4.54
C GLY A 191 17.75 13.72 -4.33
N TYR A 192 17.49 14.96 -4.69
CA TYR A 192 16.12 15.49 -4.65
C TYR A 192 15.29 14.90 -5.78
N TRP A 193 14.08 14.43 -5.44
CA TRP A 193 13.12 13.96 -6.42
C TRP A 193 12.57 15.11 -7.26
N SER A 194 12.50 14.92 -8.55
CA SER A 194 12.02 15.92 -9.50
C SER A 194 11.26 15.27 -10.67
N SER A 195 10.61 16.05 -11.49
CA SER A 195 9.90 15.54 -12.67
C SER A 195 10.81 14.86 -13.70
N SER A 196 12.12 15.19 -13.72
CA SER A 196 13.10 14.51 -14.57
C SER A 196 13.33 13.04 -14.15
N ASP A 197 12.99 12.68 -12.92
CA ASP A 197 13.19 11.33 -12.39
C ASP A 197 12.05 10.37 -12.72
N TYR A 198 10.88 10.89 -13.11
CA TYR A 198 9.67 10.08 -13.32
C TYR A 198 9.88 9.00 -14.39
N ASP A 199 10.32 9.42 -15.55
CA ASP A 199 10.51 8.53 -16.68
C ASP A 199 11.76 7.65 -16.51
N SER A 200 12.85 8.21 -16.05
CA SER A 200 14.12 7.49 -15.84
C SER A 200 13.98 6.38 -14.79
N THR A 201 13.26 6.65 -13.70
CA THR A 201 13.03 5.67 -12.64
C THR A 201 12.11 4.54 -13.11
N ALA A 202 11.01 4.87 -13.78
CA ALA A 202 10.10 3.85 -14.33
C ALA A 202 10.82 2.96 -15.35
N LYS A 203 11.61 3.53 -16.25
CA LYS A 203 12.44 2.78 -17.22
C LYS A 203 13.51 1.92 -16.56
N TYR A 204 14.13 2.40 -15.48
CA TYR A 204 15.12 1.60 -14.75
C TYR A 204 14.50 0.28 -14.24
N TYR A 205 13.33 0.35 -13.58
CA TYR A 205 12.67 -0.85 -13.10
C TYR A 205 12.11 -1.72 -14.23
N ALA A 206 11.60 -1.12 -15.29
CA ALA A 206 11.17 -1.86 -16.47
C ALA A 206 12.33 -2.64 -17.12
N ASN A 207 13.53 -2.03 -17.21
CA ASN A 207 14.71 -2.71 -17.70
C ASN A 207 15.17 -3.85 -16.78
N GLN A 208 15.08 -3.69 -15.46
CA GLN A 208 15.31 -4.80 -14.53
C GLN A 208 14.31 -5.93 -14.77
N ASN A 209 13.04 -5.59 -14.98
CA ASN A 209 11.99 -6.56 -15.24
C ASN A 209 12.28 -7.42 -16.49
N ASN A 210 12.81 -6.81 -17.54
CA ASN A 210 13.18 -7.49 -18.78
C ASN A 210 14.28 -8.56 -18.58
N ASN A 211 15.05 -8.48 -17.52
CA ASN A 211 16.10 -9.45 -17.19
C ASN A 211 15.64 -10.55 -16.23
N ARG A 212 14.38 -10.51 -15.78
CA ARG A 212 13.80 -11.51 -14.89
C ARG A 212 13.33 -12.74 -15.68
N ASN A 213 13.46 -13.91 -15.08
CA ASN A 213 12.89 -15.15 -15.64
C ASN A 213 11.36 -15.13 -15.64
N ILE A 214 10.77 -14.52 -14.60
CA ILE A 214 9.34 -14.30 -14.47
C ILE A 214 9.12 -12.79 -14.47
N SER A 215 8.36 -12.30 -15.46
CA SER A 215 8.02 -10.88 -15.53
C SER A 215 7.20 -10.47 -14.33
N LEU A 216 7.55 -9.34 -13.72
CA LEU A 216 6.84 -8.73 -12.61
C LEU A 216 5.84 -7.71 -13.14
N GLN A 217 4.57 -7.94 -12.90
CA GLN A 217 3.51 -6.97 -13.16
C GLN A 217 3.39 -6.01 -11.95
N VAL A 218 3.52 -4.72 -12.17
CA VAL A 218 3.36 -3.71 -11.10
C VAL A 218 1.99 -3.06 -11.21
N ASN A 219 1.12 -3.37 -10.27
CA ASN A 219 -0.14 -2.69 -10.08
C ASN A 219 0.03 -1.62 -9.01
N SER A 220 -0.17 -0.37 -9.36
CA SER A 220 0.05 0.74 -8.42
C SER A 220 -1.20 1.55 -8.16
N THR A 221 -1.33 2.00 -6.93
CA THR A 221 -2.43 2.88 -6.49
C THR A 221 -1.85 4.12 -5.83
N SER A 222 -2.23 5.29 -6.32
CA SER A 222 -1.93 6.55 -5.66
C SER A 222 -3.16 7.08 -4.92
N LEU A 223 -2.94 7.53 -3.69
CA LEU A 223 -3.97 8.12 -2.84
C LEU A 223 -3.88 9.65 -2.87
N GLY A 224 -4.90 10.30 -3.41
CA GLY A 224 -4.99 11.75 -3.49
C GLY A 224 -4.52 12.28 -4.84
N LEU A 225 -3.23 12.53 -5.03
CA LEU A 225 -2.69 13.11 -6.26
C LEU A 225 -2.28 12.05 -7.29
N GLN A 226 -2.38 12.41 -8.57
CA GLN A 226 -1.82 11.59 -9.64
C GLN A 226 -0.31 11.44 -9.47
N SER A 227 0.17 10.21 -9.61
CA SER A 227 1.58 9.87 -9.56
C SER A 227 2.08 9.40 -10.92
N VAL A 228 2.66 10.32 -11.69
CA VAL A 228 3.10 10.06 -13.07
C VAL A 228 4.14 8.94 -13.13
N TRP A 229 5.06 8.87 -12.17
CA TRP A 229 6.08 7.82 -12.17
C TRP A 229 5.51 6.43 -11.87
N MET A 230 4.51 6.34 -10.97
CA MET A 230 3.81 5.08 -10.67
C MET A 230 2.97 4.63 -11.86
N GLU A 231 2.26 5.55 -12.51
CA GLU A 231 1.51 5.27 -13.73
C GLU A 231 2.43 4.72 -14.83
N LYS A 232 3.56 5.39 -15.09
CA LYS A 232 4.56 4.93 -16.06
C LYS A 232 5.14 3.56 -15.71
N LEU A 233 5.47 3.34 -14.44
CA LEU A 233 5.98 2.04 -13.98
C LEU A 233 4.98 0.93 -14.23
N SER A 234 3.70 1.14 -13.88
CA SER A 234 2.64 0.17 -14.15
C SER A 234 2.50 -0.11 -15.65
N GLN A 235 2.44 0.93 -16.47
CA GLN A 235 2.35 0.78 -17.94
C GLN A 235 3.51 -0.02 -18.52
N LEU A 236 4.75 0.28 -18.12
CA LEU A 236 5.95 -0.39 -18.64
C LEU A 236 6.12 -1.84 -18.15
N THR A 237 5.41 -2.22 -17.10
CA THR A 237 5.40 -3.59 -16.54
C THR A 237 4.08 -4.34 -16.81
N SER A 238 3.26 -3.83 -17.74
CA SER A 238 1.95 -4.40 -18.09
C SER A 238 0.98 -4.51 -16.92
N GLY A 239 1.12 -3.64 -15.94
CA GLY A 239 0.23 -3.54 -14.79
C GLY A 239 -0.80 -2.43 -14.92
N GLU A 240 -1.60 -2.27 -13.88
CA GLU A 240 -2.66 -1.29 -13.80
C GLU A 240 -2.27 -0.14 -12.85
N TYR A 241 -2.61 1.08 -13.24
CA TYR A 241 -2.52 2.25 -12.38
C TYR A 241 -3.92 2.68 -11.92
N ASN A 242 -4.08 2.88 -10.63
CA ASN A 242 -5.30 3.37 -10.04
C ASN A 242 -5.02 4.64 -9.24
N GLN A 243 -5.79 5.70 -9.52
CA GLN A 243 -5.77 6.91 -8.71
C GLN A 243 -7.06 6.97 -7.90
N ILE A 244 -6.94 7.11 -6.59
CA ILE A 244 -8.07 7.33 -5.70
C ILE A 244 -7.96 8.76 -5.19
N ASP A 245 -8.80 9.63 -5.72
CA ASP A 245 -9.01 10.94 -5.13
C ASP A 245 -10.13 10.91 -4.08
N GLN A 246 -10.16 11.92 -3.25
CA GLN A 246 -11.09 11.97 -2.12
C GLN A 246 -12.55 12.15 -2.57
N THR A 247 -12.78 12.74 -3.74
CA THR A 247 -14.12 12.99 -4.27
C THR A 247 -14.77 11.69 -4.75
N ARG A 248 -14.02 10.76 -5.33
CA ARG A 248 -14.56 9.50 -5.82
C ARG A 248 -15.01 8.53 -4.73
N LEU A 249 -14.46 8.63 -3.51
CA LEU A 249 -14.89 7.80 -2.38
C LEU A 249 -16.26 8.23 -1.85
N ILE A 250 -16.66 9.48 -2.06
CA ILE A 250 -17.97 10.01 -1.66
C ILE A 250 -19.06 9.64 -2.67
N GLU A 251 -18.74 9.59 -3.95
CA GLU A 251 -19.70 9.31 -5.03
C GLU A 251 -20.13 7.83 -5.11
N ASN A 252 -19.39 6.91 -4.51
CA ASN A 252 -19.68 5.47 -4.52
C ASN A 252 -20.23 4.94 -3.17
N SER A 253 -20.56 5.81 -2.26
CA SER A 253 -21.20 5.50 -0.97
C SER A 253 -22.66 5.97 -0.98
#